data_3f552698e9bf74a2e118c45daddd561b
#
_entry.id   3f552698e9bf74a2e118c45daddd561b
#
_cell.length_a   1.000
_cell.length_b   1.000
_cell.length_c   1.000
_cell.angle_alpha   90.00
_cell.angle_beta   90.00
_cell.angle_gamma   90.00
#
_symmetry.space_group_name_H-M   'P 1'
#
loop_
_entity.id
_entity.type
_entity.pdbx_description
1 polymer ?
#
loop_
_entity_poly.entity_id
_entity_poly.type
_entity_poly.pdbx_seq_one_letter_code
_entity_poly.pdbx_strand_id
1 'polypeptide(L)'
;RIEEARNFCNKLWNVARFIQDQVDIKNTEDSLQPTTAADHWILSKLQRLTDGVASDLNMYAFAEAYDKIYHFVWDDFADWYIESSKTTPNHGVLKFSLESILKICHPFAPFVTETIWQSLKWSTDLLITSSWPVIPKSDTSHYKQFEEIKAIVTESRQLTKTMGLQKPSLVHSSDLLESNQELVQRLAKVAQSQEQG
;
A
#
# COMPACT_ATOMS: atom_id res chain seq x y z
N ARG A 1 18.49 -8.94 12.29
CA ARG A 1 18.79 -8.60 10.86
C ARG A 1 18.39 -9.73 9.89
N ILE A 2 18.86 -10.98 10.05
CA ILE A 2 18.49 -12.10 9.14
C ILE A 2 16.98 -12.40 9.24
N GLU A 3 16.44 -12.42 10.45
CA GLU A 3 15.00 -12.63 10.66
C GLU A 3 14.16 -11.50 10.09
N GLU A 4 14.58 -10.26 10.22
CA GLU A 4 13.92 -9.10 9.64
C GLU A 4 13.86 -9.20 8.10
N ALA A 5 14.99 -9.54 7.47
CA ALA A 5 15.06 -9.73 6.02
C ALA A 5 14.16 -10.88 5.56
N ARG A 6 14.15 -12.01 6.28
CA ARG A 6 13.24 -13.13 6.01
C ARG A 6 11.78 -12.71 6.14
N ASN A 7 11.45 -11.98 7.20
CA ASN A 7 10.08 -11.52 7.44
C ASN A 7 9.64 -10.53 6.35
N PHE A 8 10.54 -9.65 5.89
CA PHE A 8 10.28 -8.76 4.77
C PHE A 8 9.98 -9.53 3.47
N CYS A 9 10.81 -10.52 3.13
CA CYS A 9 10.58 -11.37 1.96
C CYS A 9 9.24 -12.12 2.05
N ASN A 10 8.90 -12.65 3.23
CA ASN A 10 7.62 -13.31 3.47
C ASN A 10 6.43 -12.34 3.35
N LYS A 11 6.57 -11.11 3.86
CA LYS A 11 5.52 -10.08 3.74
C LYS A 11 5.29 -9.73 2.28
N LEU A 12 6.37 -9.48 1.52
CA LEU A 12 6.30 -9.16 0.09
C LEU A 12 5.64 -10.31 -0.71
N TRP A 13 6.01 -11.56 -0.41
CA TRP A 13 5.41 -12.74 -1.03
C TRP A 13 3.90 -12.85 -0.75
N ASN A 14 3.50 -12.67 0.50
CA ASN A 14 2.09 -12.75 0.89
C ASN A 14 1.24 -11.64 0.25
N VAL A 15 1.78 -10.43 0.18
CA VAL A 15 1.14 -9.30 -0.51
C VAL A 15 0.99 -9.60 -2.00
N ALA A 16 2.03 -10.12 -2.64
CA ALA A 16 2.00 -10.48 -4.06
C ALA A 16 0.94 -11.55 -4.35
N ARG A 17 0.85 -12.59 -3.52
CA ARG A 17 -0.20 -13.62 -3.64
C ARG A 17 -1.60 -13.03 -3.47
N PHE A 18 -1.81 -12.19 -2.46
CA PHE A 18 -3.10 -11.53 -2.27
C PHE A 18 -3.51 -10.73 -3.52
N ILE A 19 -2.59 -9.96 -4.11
CA ILE A 19 -2.89 -9.17 -5.31
C ILE A 19 -3.11 -10.08 -6.52
N GLN A 20 -2.34 -11.15 -6.67
CA GLN A 20 -2.51 -12.13 -7.74
C GLN A 20 -3.90 -12.77 -7.71
N ASP A 21 -4.42 -13.06 -6.52
CA ASP A 21 -5.76 -13.64 -6.34
C ASP A 21 -6.88 -12.61 -6.65
N GLN A 22 -6.59 -11.31 -6.57
CA GLN A 22 -7.57 -10.24 -6.88
C GLN A 22 -7.55 -9.83 -8.36
N VAL A 23 -6.38 -9.88 -9.00
CA VAL A 23 -6.18 -9.42 -10.38
C VAL A 23 -6.36 -10.59 -11.34
N ASP A 24 -7.50 -10.64 -12.02
CA ASP A 24 -7.72 -11.62 -13.09
C ASP A 24 -6.88 -11.22 -14.33
N ILE A 25 -5.99 -12.12 -14.77
CA ILE A 25 -5.13 -11.94 -15.95
C ILE A 25 -5.96 -11.72 -17.23
N LYS A 26 -7.20 -12.17 -17.26
CA LYS A 26 -8.08 -12.07 -18.44
C LYS A 26 -8.75 -10.71 -18.60
N ASN A 27 -8.84 -9.93 -17.54
CA ASN A 27 -9.40 -8.57 -17.54
C ASN A 27 -8.29 -7.52 -17.58
N THR A 28 -7.47 -7.54 -18.64
CA THR A 28 -6.32 -6.64 -18.85
C THR A 28 -6.70 -5.18 -19.18
N GLU A 29 -7.97 -4.82 -19.17
CA GLU A 29 -8.44 -3.44 -19.38
C GLU A 29 -8.46 -2.59 -18.11
N ASP A 30 -7.96 -3.08 -16.97
CA ASP A 30 -7.80 -2.28 -15.76
C ASP A 30 -6.80 -1.15 -16.01
N SER A 31 -7.30 -0.07 -16.59
CA SER A 31 -6.51 1.14 -16.77
C SER A 31 -6.06 1.65 -15.41
N LEU A 32 -4.82 2.13 -15.32
CA LEU A 32 -4.29 2.75 -14.13
C LEU A 32 -5.01 4.09 -13.88
N GLN A 33 -6.24 4.01 -13.35
CA GLN A 33 -7.05 5.16 -13.00
C GLN A 33 -7.32 5.11 -11.48
N PRO A 34 -6.72 6.01 -10.69
CA PRO A 34 -7.05 6.12 -9.27
C PRO A 34 -8.50 6.60 -9.11
N THR A 35 -9.29 5.88 -8.32
CA THR A 35 -10.72 6.17 -8.12
C THR A 35 -11.04 6.54 -6.67
N THR A 36 -10.18 6.17 -5.72
CA THR A 36 -10.38 6.42 -4.30
C THR A 36 -9.29 7.32 -3.71
N ALA A 37 -9.55 7.93 -2.56
CA ALA A 37 -8.53 8.68 -1.82
C ALA A 37 -7.32 7.79 -1.46
N ALA A 38 -7.55 6.49 -1.18
CA ALA A 38 -6.49 5.53 -0.92
C ALA A 38 -5.60 5.29 -2.14
N ASP A 39 -6.18 5.24 -3.35
CA ASP A 39 -5.41 5.06 -4.60
C ASP A 39 -4.49 6.27 -4.85
N HIS A 40 -5.02 7.48 -4.73
CA HIS A 40 -4.23 8.70 -4.89
C HIS A 40 -3.13 8.80 -3.83
N TRP A 41 -3.44 8.38 -2.59
CA TRP A 41 -2.51 8.38 -1.49
C TRP A 41 -1.33 7.42 -1.74
N ILE A 42 -1.61 6.16 -2.11
CA ILE A 42 -0.55 5.18 -2.33
C ILE A 42 0.32 5.53 -3.54
N LEU A 43 -0.26 6.05 -4.62
CA LEU A 43 0.51 6.51 -5.78
C LEU A 43 1.41 7.69 -5.43
N SER A 44 0.94 8.64 -4.61
CA SER A 44 1.79 9.74 -4.09
C SER A 44 2.93 9.24 -3.23
N LYS A 45 2.68 8.26 -2.36
CA LYS A 45 3.69 7.60 -1.54
C LYS A 45 4.71 6.86 -2.39
N LEU A 46 4.23 6.13 -3.40
CA LEU A 46 5.07 5.38 -4.33
C LEU A 46 5.97 6.30 -5.17
N GLN A 47 5.46 7.46 -5.60
CA GLN A 47 6.27 8.48 -6.28
C GLN A 47 7.43 8.95 -5.39
N ARG A 48 7.13 9.32 -4.13
CA ARG A 48 8.15 9.76 -3.17
C ARG A 48 9.18 8.68 -2.89
N LEU A 49 8.74 7.42 -2.77
CA LEU A 49 9.63 6.28 -2.60
C LEU A 49 10.57 6.15 -3.81
N THR A 50 10.00 6.16 -5.02
CA THR A 50 10.73 5.98 -6.28
C THR A 50 11.82 7.03 -6.44
N ASP A 51 11.47 8.30 -6.21
CA ASP A 51 12.41 9.42 -6.30
C ASP A 51 13.47 9.36 -5.19
N GLY A 52 13.04 9.06 -3.96
CA GLY A 52 13.93 8.95 -2.80
C GLY A 52 14.95 7.82 -2.95
N VAL A 53 14.50 6.63 -3.35
CA VAL A 53 15.40 5.49 -3.56
C VAL A 53 16.35 5.74 -4.72
N ALA A 54 15.89 6.34 -5.83
CA ALA A 54 16.76 6.69 -6.95
C ALA A 54 17.86 7.68 -6.52
N SER A 55 17.50 8.69 -5.70
CA SER A 55 18.46 9.64 -5.13
C SER A 55 19.49 8.94 -4.23
N ASP A 56 19.01 8.06 -3.31
CA ASP A 56 19.90 7.36 -2.38
C ASP A 56 20.86 6.42 -3.12
N LEU A 57 20.38 5.70 -4.13
CA LEU A 57 21.23 4.83 -4.96
C LEU A 57 22.31 5.62 -5.69
N ASN A 58 22.00 6.81 -6.21
CA ASN A 58 22.97 7.68 -6.85
C ASN A 58 24.04 8.21 -5.87
N MET A 59 23.70 8.30 -4.57
CA MET A 59 24.61 8.70 -3.50
C MET A 59 25.28 7.53 -2.79
N TYR A 60 25.05 6.30 -3.23
CA TYR A 60 25.50 5.07 -2.58
C TYR A 60 24.98 4.90 -1.13
N ALA A 61 23.88 5.54 -0.79
CA ALA A 61 23.22 5.46 0.52
C ALA A 61 22.27 4.25 0.56
N PHE A 62 22.82 3.04 0.47
CA PHE A 62 22.04 1.80 0.33
C PHE A 62 21.20 1.45 1.56
N ALA A 63 21.67 1.80 2.75
CA ALA A 63 20.94 1.53 3.99
C ALA A 63 19.67 2.38 4.07
N GLU A 64 19.78 3.66 3.73
CA GLU A 64 18.68 4.63 3.69
C GLU A 64 17.65 4.25 2.61
N ALA A 65 18.13 3.80 1.43
CA ALA A 65 17.27 3.30 0.38
C ALA A 65 16.47 2.08 0.83
N TYR A 66 17.13 1.10 1.47
CA TYR A 66 16.46 -0.10 1.98
C TYR A 66 15.45 0.24 3.09
N ASP A 67 15.79 1.12 4.00
CA ASP A 67 14.90 1.56 5.08
C ASP A 67 13.60 2.18 4.54
N LYS A 68 13.71 3.06 3.54
CA LYS A 68 12.54 3.63 2.84
C LYS A 68 11.67 2.55 2.19
N ILE A 69 12.30 1.58 1.51
CA ILE A 69 11.58 0.46 0.88
C ILE A 69 10.86 -0.37 1.94
N TYR A 70 11.55 -0.71 3.04
CA TYR A 70 11.01 -1.51 4.12
C TYR A 70 9.75 -0.87 4.70
N HIS A 71 9.84 0.39 5.12
CA HIS A 71 8.72 1.11 5.70
C HIS A 71 7.56 1.31 4.72
N PHE A 72 7.85 1.62 3.46
CA PHE A 72 6.79 1.74 2.47
C PHE A 72 6.04 0.42 2.28
N VAL A 73 6.74 -0.69 2.09
CA VAL A 73 6.12 -1.99 1.84
C VAL A 73 5.35 -2.48 3.06
N TRP A 74 5.93 -2.33 4.25
CA TRP A 74 5.36 -2.84 5.49
C TRP A 74 4.23 -1.97 6.00
N ASP A 75 4.53 -0.69 6.23
CA ASP A 75 3.60 0.22 6.90
C ASP A 75 2.57 0.81 5.93
N ASP A 76 3.03 1.44 4.83
CA ASP A 76 2.12 2.14 3.93
C ASP A 76 1.34 1.17 3.01
N PHE A 77 2.05 0.28 2.31
CA PHE A 77 1.40 -0.57 1.32
C PHE A 77 0.61 -1.71 1.95
N ALA A 78 1.25 -2.54 2.79
CA ALA A 78 0.59 -3.74 3.31
C ALA A 78 -0.42 -3.43 4.42
N ASP A 79 -0.10 -2.54 5.37
CA ASP A 79 -0.96 -2.29 6.54
C ASP A 79 -2.09 -1.28 6.26
N TRP A 80 -1.90 -0.38 5.28
CA TRP A 80 -2.91 0.61 4.94
C TRP A 80 -3.56 0.36 3.59
N TYR A 81 -2.78 0.35 2.50
CA TYR A 81 -3.38 0.29 1.17
C TYR A 81 -4.04 -1.07 0.88
N ILE A 82 -3.37 -2.18 1.19
CA ILE A 82 -3.95 -3.52 1.02
C ILE A 82 -5.22 -3.69 1.86
N GLU A 83 -5.23 -3.20 3.11
CA GLU A 83 -6.44 -3.28 3.93
C GLU A 83 -7.57 -2.39 3.40
N SER A 84 -7.25 -1.20 2.86
CA SER A 84 -8.23 -0.32 2.21
C SER A 84 -8.80 -0.93 0.93
N SER A 85 -7.97 -1.57 0.12
CA SER A 85 -8.37 -2.19 -1.14
C SER A 85 -9.33 -3.38 -0.98
N LYS A 86 -9.42 -3.95 0.21
CA LYS A 86 -10.40 -5.01 0.50
C LYS A 86 -11.84 -4.50 0.57
N THR A 87 -12.06 -3.21 0.77
CA THR A 87 -13.38 -2.57 0.72
C THR A 87 -13.73 -2.17 -0.70
N THR A 88 -12.81 -1.47 -1.36
CA THR A 88 -13.00 -0.97 -2.73
C THR A 88 -11.75 -1.30 -3.54
N PRO A 89 -11.65 -2.50 -4.15
CA PRO A 89 -10.46 -2.92 -4.86
C PRO A 89 -10.30 -2.13 -6.18
N ASN A 90 -9.09 -1.63 -6.40
CA ASN A 90 -8.68 -1.07 -7.68
C ASN A 90 -7.55 -1.92 -8.26
N HIS A 91 -7.90 -2.85 -9.13
CA HIS A 91 -6.98 -3.87 -9.66
C HIS A 91 -5.83 -3.24 -10.46
N GLY A 92 -6.09 -2.15 -11.21
CA GLY A 92 -5.07 -1.43 -11.97
C GLY A 92 -4.02 -0.80 -11.05
N VAL A 93 -4.44 -0.14 -9.97
CA VAL A 93 -3.52 0.48 -8.99
C VAL A 93 -2.79 -0.59 -8.17
N LEU A 94 -3.47 -1.67 -7.76
CA LEU A 94 -2.86 -2.81 -7.05
C LEU A 94 -1.74 -3.44 -7.87
N LYS A 95 -2.02 -3.79 -9.13
CA LYS A 95 -1.06 -4.38 -10.06
C LYS A 95 0.13 -3.46 -10.28
N PHE A 96 -0.13 -2.21 -10.68
CA PHE A 96 0.91 -1.22 -10.94
C PHE A 96 1.81 -0.98 -9.73
N SER A 97 1.21 -0.86 -8.53
CA SER A 97 1.96 -0.65 -7.30
C SER A 97 2.87 -1.84 -6.98
N LEU A 98 2.37 -3.07 -7.11
CA LEU A 98 3.18 -4.27 -6.89
C LEU A 98 4.33 -4.37 -7.91
N GLU A 99 4.06 -4.17 -9.20
CA GLU A 99 5.11 -4.16 -10.23
C GLU A 99 6.20 -3.14 -9.93
N SER A 100 5.81 -1.92 -9.52
CA SER A 100 6.73 -0.86 -9.17
C SER A 100 7.56 -1.21 -7.93
N ILE A 101 6.92 -1.77 -6.89
CA ILE A 101 7.60 -2.23 -5.67
C ILE A 101 8.63 -3.31 -6.02
N LEU A 102 8.28 -4.29 -6.83
CA LEU A 102 9.20 -5.36 -7.22
C LEU A 102 10.44 -4.80 -7.95
N LYS A 103 10.25 -3.83 -8.85
CA LYS A 103 11.34 -3.14 -9.56
C LYS A 103 12.25 -2.39 -8.61
N ILE A 104 11.68 -1.65 -7.66
CA ILE A 104 12.44 -0.86 -6.66
C ILE A 104 13.18 -1.77 -5.67
N CYS A 105 12.57 -2.89 -5.27
CA CYS A 105 13.17 -3.87 -4.36
C CYS A 105 14.26 -4.74 -5.02
N HIS A 106 14.23 -4.88 -6.34
CA HIS A 106 15.07 -5.83 -7.05
C HIS A 106 16.58 -5.68 -6.78
N PRO A 107 17.16 -4.48 -6.72
CA PRO A 107 18.58 -4.31 -6.38
C PRO A 107 18.98 -4.86 -5.00
N PHE A 108 18.04 -4.96 -4.06
CA PHE A 108 18.26 -5.40 -2.69
C PHE A 108 17.92 -6.86 -2.44
N ALA A 109 16.95 -7.39 -3.19
CA ALA A 109 16.44 -8.75 -3.00
C ALA A 109 16.13 -9.43 -4.35
N PRO A 110 17.14 -9.60 -5.25
CA PRO A 110 16.93 -10.00 -6.64
C PRO A 110 16.24 -11.36 -6.77
N PHE A 111 16.61 -12.34 -5.98
CA PHE A 111 16.05 -13.69 -6.11
C PHE A 111 14.56 -13.76 -5.76
N VAL A 112 14.15 -13.17 -4.66
CA VAL A 112 12.75 -13.21 -4.23
C VAL A 112 11.86 -12.36 -5.14
N THR A 113 12.33 -11.18 -5.57
CA THR A 113 11.56 -10.31 -6.45
C THR A 113 11.41 -10.90 -7.84
N GLU A 114 12.46 -11.52 -8.39
CA GLU A 114 12.38 -12.24 -9.67
C GLU A 114 11.43 -13.45 -9.57
N THR A 115 11.52 -14.22 -8.50
CA THR A 115 10.63 -15.37 -8.29
C THR A 115 9.16 -14.95 -8.23
N ILE A 116 8.86 -13.87 -7.51
CA ILE A 116 7.51 -13.29 -7.46
C ILE A 116 7.09 -12.84 -8.86
N TRP A 117 7.93 -12.07 -9.55
CA TRP A 117 7.65 -11.54 -10.89
C TRP A 117 7.28 -12.65 -11.88
N GLN A 118 8.07 -13.72 -11.91
CA GLN A 118 7.81 -14.88 -12.77
C GLN A 118 6.53 -15.64 -12.37
N SER A 119 6.21 -15.70 -11.07
CA SER A 119 5.00 -16.37 -10.57
C SER A 119 3.72 -15.64 -10.96
N LEU A 120 3.76 -14.31 -11.06
CA LEU A 120 2.61 -13.48 -11.42
C LEU A 120 2.17 -13.67 -12.88
N LYS A 121 3.12 -14.02 -13.77
CA LYS A 121 2.86 -14.21 -15.22
C LYS A 121 2.26 -12.99 -15.94
N TRP A 122 2.52 -11.78 -15.43
CA TRP A 122 2.05 -10.52 -16.01
C TRP A 122 3.00 -10.02 -17.11
N SER A 123 4.22 -10.53 -17.15
CA SER A 123 5.23 -10.26 -18.16
C SER A 123 5.94 -11.55 -18.53
N THR A 124 6.47 -11.61 -19.76
CA THR A 124 7.35 -12.69 -20.24
C THR A 124 8.83 -12.37 -20.02
N ASP A 125 9.15 -11.12 -19.73
CA ASP A 125 10.52 -10.64 -19.57
C ASP A 125 11.00 -10.81 -18.13
N LEU A 126 12.31 -10.88 -17.94
CA LEU A 126 12.92 -10.88 -16.61
C LEU A 126 12.78 -9.51 -15.95
N LEU A 127 12.57 -9.48 -14.63
CA LEU A 127 12.46 -8.25 -13.87
C LEU A 127 13.71 -7.37 -13.99
N ILE A 128 14.89 -7.99 -14.02
CA ILE A 128 16.17 -7.29 -14.17
C ILE A 128 16.28 -6.45 -15.45
N THR A 129 15.53 -6.79 -16.50
CA THR A 129 15.51 -6.03 -17.76
C THR A 129 14.48 -4.91 -17.77
N SER A 130 13.67 -4.79 -16.73
CA SER A 130 12.62 -3.79 -16.61
C SER A 130 13.18 -2.39 -16.37
N SER A 131 12.55 -1.39 -16.97
CA SER A 131 12.86 0.01 -16.69
C SER A 131 12.46 0.41 -15.27
N TRP A 132 13.16 1.41 -14.72
CA TRP A 132 12.79 2.04 -13.45
C TRP A 132 11.35 2.57 -13.53
N PRO A 133 10.53 2.41 -12.48
CA PRO A 133 9.12 2.76 -12.57
C PRO A 133 8.90 4.27 -12.71
N VAL A 134 7.97 4.64 -13.58
CA VAL A 134 7.48 6.02 -13.74
C VAL A 134 6.07 6.08 -13.16
N ILE A 135 5.91 6.82 -12.08
CA ILE A 135 4.65 6.89 -11.35
C ILE A 135 3.80 8.04 -11.92
N PRO A 136 2.51 7.81 -12.23
CA PRO A 136 1.62 8.86 -12.69
C PRO A 136 1.34 9.87 -11.58
N LYS A 137 1.10 11.11 -11.97
CA LYS A 137 0.74 12.16 -11.01
C LYS A 137 -0.60 11.83 -10.35
N SER A 138 -0.65 12.00 -9.04
CA SER A 138 -1.84 11.82 -8.21
C SER A 138 -2.37 13.14 -7.66
N ASP A 139 -3.67 13.17 -7.30
CA ASP A 139 -4.29 14.36 -6.76
C ASP A 139 -3.89 14.58 -5.29
N THR A 140 -3.41 15.78 -5.00
CA THR A 140 -2.94 16.17 -3.68
C THR A 140 -4.10 16.34 -2.66
N SER A 141 -5.30 16.68 -3.13
CA SER A 141 -6.46 16.84 -2.25
C SER A 141 -6.89 15.49 -1.66
N HIS A 142 -7.01 14.47 -2.49
CA HIS A 142 -7.32 13.10 -2.09
C HIS A 142 -6.22 12.48 -1.20
N TYR A 143 -4.96 12.83 -1.45
CA TYR A 143 -3.87 12.43 -0.56
C TYR A 143 -4.10 12.94 0.87
N LYS A 144 -4.45 14.22 1.05
CA LYS A 144 -4.72 14.81 2.36
C LYS A 144 -5.92 14.17 3.05
N GLN A 145 -6.98 13.90 2.30
CA GLN A 145 -8.17 13.22 2.83
C GLN A 145 -7.83 11.85 3.43
N PHE A 146 -7.02 11.05 2.74
CA PHE A 146 -6.63 9.75 3.27
C PHE A 146 -5.69 9.84 4.47
N GLU A 147 -4.77 10.81 4.51
CA GLU A 147 -3.92 11.05 5.69
C GLU A 147 -4.76 11.46 6.91
N GLU A 148 -5.84 12.22 6.73
CA GLU A 148 -6.77 12.58 7.80
C GLU A 148 -7.52 11.35 8.32
N ILE A 149 -8.07 10.52 7.44
CA ILE A 149 -8.68 9.23 7.80
C ILE A 149 -7.68 8.36 8.58
N LYS A 150 -6.45 8.27 8.10
CA LYS A 150 -5.37 7.49 8.72
C LYS A 150 -5.05 7.99 10.13
N ALA A 151 -4.99 9.30 10.34
CA ALA A 151 -4.76 9.89 11.66
C ALA A 151 -5.87 9.51 12.65
N ILE A 152 -7.13 9.68 12.26
CA ILE A 152 -8.31 9.35 13.09
C ILE A 152 -8.35 7.86 13.43
N VAL A 153 -8.13 7.00 12.43
CA VAL A 153 -8.08 5.54 12.62
C VAL A 153 -6.97 5.14 13.58
N THR A 154 -5.80 5.76 13.47
CA THR A 154 -4.65 5.48 14.34
C THR A 154 -4.96 5.86 15.78
N GLU A 155 -5.54 7.04 16.00
CA GLU A 155 -5.97 7.49 17.32
C GLU A 155 -7.06 6.59 17.91
N SER A 156 -8.07 6.23 17.12
CA SER A 156 -9.13 5.29 17.52
C SER A 156 -8.57 3.93 17.96
N ARG A 157 -7.62 3.38 17.20
CA ARG A 157 -6.94 2.12 17.55
C ARG A 157 -6.16 2.24 18.86
N GLN A 158 -5.48 3.37 19.06
CA GLN A 158 -4.72 3.62 20.29
C GLN A 158 -5.63 3.73 21.51
N LEU A 159 -6.72 4.50 21.40
CA LEU A 159 -7.72 4.62 22.47
C LEU A 159 -8.35 3.26 22.80
N THR A 160 -8.77 2.52 21.79
CA THR A 160 -9.34 1.18 21.94
C THR A 160 -8.39 0.24 22.71
N LYS A 161 -7.11 0.27 22.36
CA LYS A 161 -6.06 -0.52 23.02
C LYS A 161 -5.83 -0.08 24.47
N THR A 162 -5.75 1.24 24.71
CA THR A 162 -5.50 1.80 26.04
C THR A 162 -6.64 1.52 27.01
N MET A 163 -7.88 1.58 26.50
CA MET A 163 -9.11 1.34 27.30
C MET A 163 -9.47 -0.16 27.40
N GLY A 164 -8.75 -1.04 26.70
CA GLY A 164 -9.04 -2.47 26.68
C GLY A 164 -10.39 -2.85 26.05
N LEU A 165 -10.92 -2.00 25.17
CA LEU A 165 -12.22 -2.21 24.55
C LEU A 165 -12.15 -3.27 23.43
N GLN A 166 -13.22 -4.07 23.30
CA GLN A 166 -13.39 -5.00 22.20
C GLN A 166 -14.46 -4.46 21.23
N LYS A 167 -14.06 -4.10 20.02
CA LYS A 167 -14.95 -3.62 18.95
C LYS A 167 -15.86 -2.46 19.41
N PRO A 168 -15.32 -1.33 19.87
CA PRO A 168 -16.14 -0.18 20.27
C PRO A 168 -16.89 0.39 19.06
N SER A 169 -17.92 1.21 19.31
CA SER A 169 -18.53 2.05 18.28
C SER A 169 -17.80 3.38 18.21
N LEU A 170 -17.59 3.88 16.99
CA LEU A 170 -17.03 5.21 16.72
C LEU A 170 -18.18 6.16 16.41
N VAL A 171 -18.32 7.22 17.19
CA VAL A 171 -19.28 8.31 16.94
C VAL A 171 -18.50 9.54 16.47
N HIS A 172 -18.90 10.17 15.40
CA HIS A 172 -18.22 11.29 14.78
C HIS A 172 -19.21 12.33 14.24
N SER A 173 -18.71 13.52 13.92
CA SER A 173 -19.45 14.61 13.27
C SER A 173 -18.72 15.09 12.02
N SER A 174 -18.13 14.18 11.24
CA SER A 174 -17.31 14.51 10.08
C SER A 174 -17.89 13.89 8.83
N ASP A 175 -18.23 14.71 7.85
CA ASP A 175 -18.71 14.30 6.51
C ASP A 175 -17.70 13.38 5.79
N LEU A 176 -16.40 13.59 6.05
CA LEU A 176 -15.34 12.76 5.50
C LEU A 176 -15.44 11.31 6.00
N LEU A 177 -15.71 11.14 7.31
CA LEU A 177 -15.86 9.81 7.90
C LEU A 177 -17.17 9.16 7.51
N GLU A 178 -18.23 9.93 7.36
CA GLU A 178 -19.53 9.45 6.87
C GLU A 178 -19.39 8.91 5.44
N SER A 179 -18.77 9.68 4.55
CA SER A 179 -18.51 9.27 3.17
C SER A 179 -17.58 8.06 3.03
N ASN A 180 -16.81 7.71 4.08
CA ASN A 180 -15.87 6.61 4.12
C ASN A 180 -16.16 5.60 5.25
N GLN A 181 -17.41 5.49 5.67
CA GLN A 181 -17.83 4.74 6.86
C GLN A 181 -17.33 3.27 6.85
N GLU A 182 -17.54 2.54 5.78
CA GLU A 182 -17.13 1.14 5.66
C GLU A 182 -15.60 0.99 5.76
N LEU A 183 -14.85 1.88 5.09
CA LEU A 183 -13.41 1.93 5.16
C LEU A 183 -12.91 2.18 6.60
N VAL A 184 -13.50 3.17 7.27
CA VAL A 184 -13.16 3.53 8.65
C VAL A 184 -13.47 2.39 9.62
N GLN A 185 -14.65 1.78 9.52
CA GLN A 185 -15.01 0.61 10.34
C GLN A 185 -14.00 -0.51 10.22
N ARG A 186 -13.63 -0.84 8.99
CA ARG A 186 -12.65 -1.88 8.71
C ARG A 186 -11.27 -1.54 9.26
N LEU A 187 -10.76 -0.35 8.93
CA LEU A 187 -9.42 0.07 9.33
C LEU A 187 -9.34 0.27 10.85
N ALA A 188 -10.29 0.91 11.49
CA ALA A 188 -10.30 1.12 12.93
C ALA A 188 -10.66 -0.13 13.74
N LYS A 189 -11.18 -1.18 13.08
CA LYS A 189 -11.69 -2.42 13.72
C LYS A 189 -12.81 -2.13 14.74
N VAL A 190 -13.65 -1.16 14.45
CA VAL A 190 -14.81 -0.79 15.27
C VAL A 190 -16.06 -1.55 14.81
N ALA A 191 -17.05 -1.72 15.70
CA ALA A 191 -18.29 -2.42 15.37
C ALA A 191 -19.19 -1.57 14.46
N GLN A 192 -19.25 -0.26 14.72
CA GLN A 192 -20.01 0.71 13.94
C GLN A 192 -19.28 2.05 13.93
N SER A 193 -19.47 2.81 12.84
CA SER A 193 -19.11 4.22 12.74
C SER A 193 -20.41 4.96 12.42
N GLN A 194 -20.81 5.93 13.23
CA GLN A 194 -22.08 6.64 13.11
C GLN A 194 -21.88 8.14 13.30
N GLU A 195 -22.63 8.94 12.55
CA GLU A 195 -22.70 10.35 12.80
C GLU A 195 -23.45 10.65 14.13
N GLN A 196 -22.99 11.66 14.84
CA GLN A 196 -23.68 12.17 16.02
C GLN A 196 -24.83 13.05 15.52
N GLY A 197 -26.08 12.57 15.67
CA GLY A 197 -27.28 13.32 15.35
C GLY A 197 -27.56 14.47 16.34
#